data_5f40ba20e79a9e46d1dcf69e1db379f0
#
_entry.id   5f40ba20e79a9e46d1dcf69e1db379f0
#
_cell.length_a   1.000
_cell.length_b   1.000
_cell.length_c   1.000
_cell.angle_alpha   90.00
_cell.angle_beta   90.00
_cell.angle_gamma   90.00
#
_symmetry.space_group_name_H-M   'P 1'
#
loop_
_entity.id
_entity.type
_entity.pdbx_description
1 polymer ?
#
loop_
_entity_poly.entity_id
_entity_poly.type
_entity_poly.pdbx_seq_one_letter_code
_entity_poly.pdbx_strand_id
1 'polypeptide(L)'
;MRAFQADKARSGVIARIVIGGTFGPTVKVNEDGTRKEQWYMSRIPGVLEEIVLSVKAGQPVFLIGAFGGVAKLVIDLISGKDHKEATWDYQKRAPFAPEMRALYEQRRVVWMDYPEIVSLFRGKGLEGVNPLLRGEEHNELFETVDLHRMAELILQGMNRF
;
A
#
# COMPACT_ATOMS: atom_id res chain seq x y z
N MET A 1 4.94 1.94 15.30
CA MET A 1 4.00 0.79 15.27
C MET A 1 4.08 -0.01 13.97
N ARG A 2 3.98 0.57 12.78
CA ARG A 2 4.00 -0.15 11.48
C ARG A 2 5.25 -1.00 11.26
N ALA A 3 6.44 -0.46 11.53
CA ALA A 3 7.69 -1.23 11.44
C ALA A 3 7.75 -2.41 12.43
N PHE A 4 7.15 -2.26 13.63
CA PHE A 4 7.03 -3.34 14.59
C PHE A 4 6.14 -4.46 14.06
N GLN A 5 5.03 -4.14 13.40
CA GLN A 5 4.13 -5.15 12.82
C GLN A 5 4.77 -5.92 11.65
N ALA A 6 5.71 -5.30 10.92
CA ALA A 6 6.47 -5.97 9.87
C ALA A 6 7.58 -6.89 10.43
N ASP A 7 7.96 -6.75 11.71
CA ASP A 7 8.89 -7.63 12.39
C ASP A 7 8.15 -8.86 12.94
N LYS A 8 8.13 -9.95 12.16
CA LYS A 8 7.44 -11.20 12.49
C LYS A 8 7.86 -11.77 13.85
N ALA A 9 9.14 -11.72 14.16
CA ALA A 9 9.67 -12.31 15.40
C ALA A 9 9.16 -11.58 16.65
N ARG A 10 8.91 -10.27 16.56
CA ARG A 10 8.48 -9.42 17.67
C ARG A 10 6.96 -9.25 17.76
N SER A 11 6.28 -9.21 16.63
CA SER A 11 4.85 -8.90 16.57
C SER A 11 3.96 -10.13 16.49
N GLY A 12 4.50 -11.27 16.03
CA GLY A 12 3.70 -12.46 15.69
C GLY A 12 2.81 -12.29 14.45
N VAL A 13 2.87 -11.14 13.77
CA VAL A 13 2.11 -10.90 12.53
C VAL A 13 2.79 -11.65 11.39
N ILE A 14 2.12 -12.67 10.85
CA ILE A 14 2.69 -13.57 9.84
C ILE A 14 2.35 -13.19 8.40
N ALA A 15 1.25 -12.48 8.19
CA ALA A 15 0.81 -12.00 6.89
C ALA A 15 -0.01 -10.70 7.05
N ARG A 16 -0.26 -10.01 5.95
CA ARG A 16 -1.10 -8.82 5.91
C ARG A 16 -2.18 -8.95 4.86
N ILE A 17 -3.40 -8.56 5.20
CA ILE A 17 -4.52 -8.44 4.28
C ILE A 17 -4.76 -6.95 4.06
N VAL A 18 -4.85 -6.52 2.81
CA VAL A 18 -5.03 -5.12 2.42
C VAL A 18 -6.24 -4.97 1.52
N ILE A 19 -7.16 -4.10 1.92
CA ILE A 19 -8.35 -3.74 1.17
C ILE A 19 -8.47 -2.22 1.10
N GLY A 20 -8.62 -1.66 -0.10
CA GLY A 20 -8.76 -0.22 -0.30
C GLY A 20 -7.53 0.57 0.14
N GLY A 21 -7.74 1.55 1.00
CA GLY A 21 -6.73 2.48 1.52
C GLY A 21 -6.69 3.81 0.78
N THR A 22 -6.64 4.92 1.54
CA THR A 22 -6.54 6.27 0.99
C THR A 22 -5.14 6.57 0.50
N PHE A 23 -5.02 7.17 -0.69
CA PHE A 23 -3.75 7.36 -1.36
C PHE A 23 -3.58 8.77 -2.01
N GLY A 24 -4.67 9.50 -2.18
CA GLY A 24 -4.71 10.91 -2.54
C GLY A 24 -5.60 11.69 -1.58
N PRO A 25 -5.92 12.95 -1.91
CA PRO A 25 -6.83 13.74 -1.10
C PRO A 25 -8.24 13.17 -1.16
N THR A 26 -8.92 13.19 -0.02
CA THR A 26 -10.37 13.03 0.03
C THR A 26 -11.04 14.39 -0.09
N VAL A 27 -12.20 14.46 -0.74
CA VAL A 27 -12.97 15.70 -0.86
C VAL A 27 -14.01 15.72 0.27
N LYS A 28 -13.85 16.68 1.19
CA LYS A 28 -14.86 16.98 2.19
C LYS A 28 -15.77 18.08 1.66
N VAL A 29 -17.07 17.85 1.69
CA VAL A 29 -18.08 18.88 1.38
C VAL A 29 -18.54 19.48 2.71
N ASN A 30 -18.38 20.77 2.86
CA ASN A 30 -18.81 21.53 4.04
C ASN A 30 -20.33 21.80 3.97
N GLU A 31 -20.93 22.24 5.08
CA GLU A 31 -22.36 22.58 5.17
C GLU A 31 -22.79 23.69 4.20
N ASP A 32 -21.88 24.60 3.86
CA ASP A 32 -22.08 25.69 2.88
C ASP A 32 -21.91 25.24 1.42
N GLY A 33 -21.69 23.94 1.15
CA GLY A 33 -21.49 23.37 -0.17
C GLY A 33 -20.07 23.53 -0.73
N THR A 34 -19.17 24.19 0.00
CA THR A 34 -17.77 24.31 -0.42
C THR A 34 -17.06 22.96 -0.34
N ARG A 35 -16.13 22.70 -1.29
CA ARG A 35 -15.34 21.47 -1.36
C ARG A 35 -13.92 21.75 -0.90
N LYS A 36 -13.42 20.94 0.04
CA LYS A 36 -12.06 21.05 0.55
C LYS A 36 -11.34 19.72 0.39
N GLU A 37 -10.15 19.75 -0.22
CA GLU A 37 -9.25 18.59 -0.24
C GLU A 37 -8.66 18.37 1.14
N GLN A 38 -8.76 17.15 1.65
CA GLN A 38 -8.14 16.71 2.89
C GLN A 38 -7.09 15.64 2.58
N TRP A 39 -5.83 15.97 2.80
CA TRP A 39 -4.70 15.07 2.61
C TRP A 39 -4.37 14.29 3.89
N TYR A 40 -3.80 13.09 3.71
CA TYR A 40 -3.24 12.33 4.83
C TYR A 40 -1.96 13.03 5.35
N MET A 41 -1.74 13.02 6.67
CA MET A 41 -0.61 13.68 7.32
C MET A 41 0.51 12.66 7.63
N SER A 42 1.21 12.18 6.61
CA SER A 42 2.37 11.31 6.75
C SER A 42 3.25 11.40 5.49
N ARG A 43 4.49 10.91 5.58
CA ARG A 43 5.45 10.93 4.44
C ARG A 43 4.95 10.19 3.19
N ILE A 44 4.22 9.11 3.39
CA ILE A 44 3.49 8.36 2.36
C ILE A 44 2.17 7.87 2.96
N PRO A 45 1.17 7.47 2.16
CA PRO A 45 -0.07 6.89 2.66
C PRO A 45 0.21 5.75 3.65
N GLY A 46 -0.49 5.76 4.80
CA GLY A 46 -0.21 4.83 5.87
C GLY A 46 -0.29 3.36 5.46
N VAL A 47 -1.32 3.00 4.69
CA VAL A 47 -1.50 1.64 4.16
C VAL A 47 -0.36 1.27 3.19
N LEU A 48 0.08 2.22 2.34
CA LEU A 48 1.21 1.99 1.44
C LEU A 48 2.51 1.74 2.23
N GLU A 49 2.76 2.50 3.29
CA GLU A 49 3.92 2.30 4.17
C GLU A 49 3.90 0.90 4.80
N GLU A 50 2.74 0.46 5.27
CA GLU A 50 2.57 -0.89 5.85
C GLU A 50 2.87 -1.99 4.85
N ILE A 51 2.38 -1.87 3.60
CA ILE A 51 2.68 -2.83 2.52
C ILE A 51 4.18 -2.86 2.23
N VAL A 52 4.80 -1.69 2.03
CA VAL A 52 6.24 -1.59 1.74
C VAL A 52 7.08 -2.24 2.84
N LEU A 53 6.76 -1.98 4.11
CA LEU A 53 7.48 -2.57 5.24
C LEU A 53 7.29 -4.08 5.30
N SER A 54 6.06 -4.58 5.06
CA SER A 54 5.78 -6.02 5.03
C SER A 54 6.54 -6.72 3.90
N VAL A 55 6.52 -6.16 2.69
CA VAL A 55 7.24 -6.72 1.53
C VAL A 55 8.76 -6.70 1.75
N LYS A 56 9.31 -5.63 2.31
CA LYS A 56 10.75 -5.56 2.67
C LYS A 56 11.13 -6.59 3.72
N ALA A 57 10.23 -6.92 4.65
CA ALA A 57 10.43 -7.92 5.69
C ALA A 57 10.14 -9.36 5.22
N GLY A 58 9.75 -9.56 3.95
CA GLY A 58 9.37 -10.88 3.42
C GLY A 58 8.05 -11.41 4.00
N GLN A 59 7.22 -10.54 4.55
CA GLN A 59 5.89 -10.88 5.06
C GLN A 59 4.89 -10.90 3.91
N PRO A 60 4.14 -12.01 3.70
CA PRO A 60 3.13 -12.11 2.65
C PRO A 60 2.05 -11.02 2.76
N VAL A 61 1.66 -10.45 1.62
CA VAL A 61 0.62 -9.41 1.55
C VAL A 61 -0.47 -9.83 0.58
N PHE A 62 -1.67 -10.10 1.11
CA PHE A 62 -2.87 -10.37 0.34
C PHE A 62 -3.50 -9.03 -0.08
N LEU A 63 -3.51 -8.75 -1.37
CA LEU A 63 -4.05 -7.50 -1.93
C LEU A 63 -5.44 -7.75 -2.50
N ILE A 64 -6.45 -7.01 -2.01
CA ILE A 64 -7.82 -7.05 -2.51
C ILE A 64 -8.04 -5.78 -3.34
N GLY A 65 -8.01 -5.91 -4.66
CA GLY A 65 -8.01 -4.78 -5.59
C GLY A 65 -9.38 -4.24 -5.96
N ALA A 66 -10.43 -5.05 -5.83
CA ALA A 66 -11.79 -4.71 -6.27
C ALA A 66 -12.35 -3.43 -5.65
N PHE A 67 -11.89 -3.04 -4.46
CA PHE A 67 -12.31 -1.83 -3.77
C PHE A 67 -11.40 -0.62 -4.03
N GLY A 68 -10.48 -0.73 -4.98
CA GLY A 68 -9.59 0.37 -5.36
C GLY A 68 -8.56 0.75 -4.29
N GLY A 69 -8.23 2.05 -4.23
CA GLY A 69 -7.32 2.63 -3.24
C GLY A 69 -5.87 2.14 -3.36
N VAL A 70 -5.17 2.11 -2.23
CA VAL A 70 -3.75 1.69 -2.17
C VAL A 70 -3.57 0.24 -2.63
N ALA A 71 -4.51 -0.67 -2.30
CA ALA A 71 -4.43 -2.06 -2.75
C ALA A 71 -4.37 -2.15 -4.29
N LYS A 72 -5.27 -1.46 -4.98
CA LYS A 72 -5.30 -1.41 -6.45
C LYS A 72 -4.07 -0.73 -7.04
N LEU A 73 -3.60 0.36 -6.42
CA LEU A 73 -2.37 1.02 -6.82
C LEU A 73 -1.19 0.03 -6.84
N VAL A 74 -1.00 -0.70 -5.73
CA VAL A 74 0.12 -1.65 -5.61
C VAL A 74 0.02 -2.76 -6.65
N ILE A 75 -1.19 -3.30 -6.89
CA ILE A 75 -1.44 -4.28 -7.95
C ILE A 75 -1.03 -3.73 -9.33
N ASP A 76 -1.42 -2.49 -9.63
CA ASP A 76 -1.08 -1.86 -10.91
C ASP A 76 0.42 -1.61 -11.04
N LEU A 77 1.11 -1.20 -9.96
CA LEU A 77 2.58 -1.07 -9.96
C LEU A 77 3.29 -2.40 -10.20
N ILE A 78 2.84 -3.48 -9.57
CA ILE A 78 3.35 -4.85 -9.79
C ILE A 78 3.17 -5.27 -11.25
N SER A 79 2.03 -4.90 -11.85
CA SER A 79 1.69 -5.17 -13.25
C SER A 79 2.42 -4.23 -14.25
N GLY A 80 3.31 -3.36 -13.77
CA GLY A 80 4.10 -2.44 -14.60
C GLY A 80 3.36 -1.16 -15.03
N LYS A 81 2.15 -0.91 -14.55
CA LYS A 81 1.41 0.31 -14.86
C LYS A 81 1.98 1.51 -14.10
N ASP A 82 1.98 2.67 -14.76
CA ASP A 82 2.36 3.93 -14.14
C ASP A 82 1.14 4.61 -13.51
N HIS A 83 1.38 5.23 -12.35
CA HIS A 83 0.42 6.05 -11.65
C HIS A 83 1.00 7.42 -11.35
N LYS A 84 0.37 8.48 -11.87
CA LYS A 84 0.77 9.87 -11.58
C LYS A 84 0.78 10.17 -10.09
N GLU A 85 -0.13 9.56 -9.37
CA GLU A 85 -0.27 9.69 -7.92
C GLU A 85 0.91 9.06 -7.16
N ALA A 86 1.58 8.06 -7.74
CA ALA A 86 2.78 7.43 -7.17
C ALA A 86 4.06 8.21 -7.52
N THR A 87 3.98 9.54 -7.52
CA THR A 87 5.09 10.44 -7.79
C THR A 87 5.19 11.53 -6.74
N TRP A 88 6.41 12.04 -6.53
CA TRP A 88 6.59 13.19 -5.66
C TRP A 88 5.86 14.43 -6.19
N ASP A 89 5.85 14.63 -7.50
CA ASP A 89 5.19 15.77 -8.13
C ASP A 89 3.69 15.83 -7.83
N TYR A 90 3.04 14.69 -7.70
CA TYR A 90 1.66 14.64 -7.26
C TYR A 90 1.54 14.86 -5.75
N GLN A 91 2.33 14.18 -4.96
CA GLN A 91 2.20 14.14 -3.51
C GLN A 91 2.66 15.45 -2.82
N LYS A 92 3.60 16.20 -3.43
CA LYS A 92 4.00 17.53 -2.94
C LYS A 92 2.87 18.58 -2.98
N ARG A 93 1.73 18.27 -3.61
CA ARG A 93 0.52 19.09 -3.55
C ARG A 93 -0.10 19.14 -2.16
N ALA A 94 0.17 18.14 -1.31
CA ALA A 94 -0.23 18.18 0.09
C ALA A 94 0.48 19.35 0.79
N PRO A 95 -0.24 20.27 1.44
CA PRO A 95 0.32 21.55 1.93
C PRO A 95 1.52 21.38 2.88
N PHE A 96 1.56 20.28 3.64
CA PHE A 96 2.62 19.99 4.62
C PHE A 96 3.76 19.14 4.06
N ALA A 97 3.64 18.57 2.85
CA ALA A 97 4.60 17.60 2.35
C ALA A 97 6.02 18.17 2.14
N PRO A 98 6.20 19.39 1.59
CA PRO A 98 7.52 19.99 1.44
C PRO A 98 8.21 20.24 2.79
N GLU A 99 7.48 20.77 3.76
CA GLU A 99 8.01 21.05 5.11
C GLU A 99 8.37 19.76 5.85
N MET A 100 7.51 18.75 5.73
CA MET A 100 7.78 17.44 6.31
C MET A 100 9.04 16.82 5.71
N ARG A 101 9.22 16.89 4.38
CA ARG A 101 10.42 16.38 3.71
C ARG A 101 11.67 17.10 4.21
N ALA A 102 11.66 18.42 4.27
CA ALA A 102 12.76 19.22 4.80
C ALA A 102 13.13 18.83 6.25
N LEU A 103 12.12 18.58 7.09
CA LEU A 103 12.34 18.13 8.47
C LEU A 103 13.00 16.75 8.55
N TYR A 104 12.64 15.80 7.68
CA TYR A 104 13.28 14.49 7.60
C TYR A 104 14.74 14.60 7.17
N GLU A 105 15.03 15.44 6.16
CA GLU A 105 16.38 15.73 5.68
C GLU A 105 17.24 16.35 6.79
N GLN A 106 16.72 17.36 7.49
CA GLN A 106 17.39 18.01 8.61
C GLN A 106 17.72 17.03 9.74
N ARG A 107 16.82 16.10 10.03
CA ARG A 107 17.01 15.09 11.09
C ARG A 107 17.77 13.85 10.61
N ARG A 108 18.23 13.82 9.37
CA ARG A 108 18.92 12.69 8.73
C ARG A 108 18.11 11.38 8.82
N VAL A 109 16.77 11.49 8.77
CA VAL A 109 15.87 10.35 8.72
C VAL A 109 15.60 10.03 7.25
N VAL A 110 15.70 8.76 6.89
CA VAL A 110 15.49 8.30 5.51
C VAL A 110 14.07 8.67 5.05
N TRP A 111 14.00 9.43 3.97
CA TRP A 111 12.76 9.66 3.26
C TRP A 111 12.54 8.49 2.29
N MET A 112 11.41 7.80 2.42
CA MET A 112 11.02 6.77 1.47
C MET A 112 10.43 7.43 0.22
N ASP A 113 11.16 7.37 -0.89
CA ASP A 113 10.78 8.06 -2.12
C ASP A 113 9.95 7.16 -3.04
N TYR A 114 9.08 7.75 -3.86
CA TYR A 114 8.17 7.03 -4.75
C TYR A 114 8.88 6.20 -5.83
N PRO A 115 9.99 6.65 -6.47
CA PRO A 115 10.74 5.82 -7.40
C PRO A 115 11.25 4.51 -6.78
N GLU A 116 11.68 4.55 -5.51
CA GLU A 116 12.11 3.35 -4.79
C GLU A 116 10.96 2.40 -4.53
N ILE A 117 9.77 2.94 -4.17
CA ILE A 117 8.55 2.17 -3.93
C ILE A 117 8.10 1.47 -5.21
N VAL A 118 8.07 2.20 -6.32
CA VAL A 118 7.72 1.66 -7.65
C VAL A 118 8.69 0.54 -8.05
N SER A 119 10.01 0.79 -7.91
CA SER A 119 11.05 -0.19 -8.20
C SER A 119 10.95 -1.43 -7.31
N LEU A 120 10.61 -1.26 -6.04
CA LEU A 120 10.41 -2.38 -5.11
C LEU A 120 9.29 -3.31 -5.60
N PHE A 121 8.11 -2.76 -5.91
CA PHE A 121 6.96 -3.58 -6.33
C PHE A 121 7.18 -4.24 -7.69
N ARG A 122 7.75 -3.53 -8.65
CA ARG A 122 8.09 -4.09 -9.97
C ARG A 122 9.15 -5.20 -9.87
N GLY A 123 10.18 -4.98 -9.05
CA GLY A 123 11.25 -5.96 -8.85
C GLY A 123 10.81 -7.19 -8.07
N LYS A 124 9.87 -7.05 -7.14
CA LYS A 124 9.33 -8.16 -6.36
C LYS A 124 8.32 -9.00 -7.14
N GLY A 125 7.52 -8.39 -7.99
CA GLY A 125 6.44 -9.07 -8.70
C GLY A 125 5.40 -9.68 -7.76
N LEU A 126 4.49 -10.47 -8.31
CA LEU A 126 3.40 -11.10 -7.55
C LEU A 126 3.92 -12.05 -6.46
N GLU A 127 4.83 -12.94 -6.84
CA GLU A 127 5.38 -13.95 -5.92
C GLU A 127 6.22 -13.33 -4.81
N GLY A 128 6.94 -12.24 -5.09
CA GLY A 128 7.73 -11.54 -4.07
C GLY A 128 6.89 -10.71 -3.10
N VAL A 129 5.65 -10.37 -3.48
CA VAL A 129 4.68 -9.70 -2.59
C VAL A 129 3.85 -10.72 -1.81
N ASN A 130 3.43 -11.81 -2.46
CA ASN A 130 2.71 -12.89 -1.78
C ASN A 130 3.05 -14.25 -2.39
N PRO A 131 4.04 -14.99 -1.83
CA PRO A 131 4.42 -16.31 -2.31
C PRO A 131 3.41 -17.41 -1.96
N LEU A 132 2.37 -17.09 -1.18
CA LEU A 132 1.38 -18.06 -0.71
C LEU A 132 0.25 -18.28 -1.72
N LEU A 133 0.04 -17.34 -2.65
CA LEU A 133 -0.90 -17.49 -3.75
C LEU A 133 -0.17 -17.98 -5.00
N ARG A 134 -0.89 -18.67 -5.89
CA ARG A 134 -0.33 -19.28 -7.11
C ARG A 134 -1.11 -18.86 -8.34
N GLY A 135 -0.39 -18.51 -9.42
CA GLY A 135 -0.96 -18.28 -10.72
C GLY A 135 -2.16 -17.35 -10.71
N GLU A 136 -3.31 -17.88 -11.13
CA GLU A 136 -4.56 -17.11 -11.25
C GLU A 136 -5.20 -16.71 -9.92
N GLU A 137 -4.83 -17.36 -8.80
CA GLU A 137 -5.38 -17.01 -7.48
C GLU A 137 -5.10 -15.53 -7.11
N HIS A 138 -3.95 -14.99 -7.56
CA HIS A 138 -3.66 -13.57 -7.41
C HIS A 138 -4.69 -12.71 -8.14
N ASN A 139 -4.92 -12.99 -9.43
CA ASN A 139 -5.84 -12.21 -10.26
C ASN A 139 -7.27 -12.31 -9.73
N GLU A 140 -7.68 -13.50 -9.31
CA GLU A 140 -8.99 -13.71 -8.73
C GLU A 140 -9.16 -12.90 -7.44
N LEU A 141 -8.18 -12.89 -6.53
CA LEU A 141 -8.23 -12.08 -5.30
C LEU A 141 -8.22 -10.58 -5.61
N PHE A 142 -7.57 -10.15 -6.70
CA PHE A 142 -7.53 -8.74 -7.10
C PHE A 142 -8.88 -8.22 -7.59
N GLU A 143 -9.69 -9.07 -8.21
CA GLU A 143 -10.89 -8.66 -8.93
C GLU A 143 -12.20 -9.06 -8.24
N THR A 144 -12.19 -10.12 -7.41
CA THR A 144 -13.42 -10.60 -6.78
C THR A 144 -13.99 -9.57 -5.79
N VAL A 145 -15.32 -9.43 -5.81
CA VAL A 145 -16.11 -8.68 -4.81
C VAL A 145 -16.81 -9.61 -3.83
N ASP A 146 -16.71 -10.92 -4.04
CA ASP A 146 -17.31 -11.93 -3.16
C ASP A 146 -16.45 -12.14 -1.91
N LEU A 147 -16.97 -11.74 -0.76
CA LEU A 147 -16.28 -11.84 0.53
C LEU A 147 -15.96 -13.30 0.93
N HIS A 148 -16.83 -14.25 0.58
CA HIS A 148 -16.58 -15.67 0.86
C HIS A 148 -15.40 -16.15 0.04
N ARG A 149 -15.38 -15.80 -1.24
CA ARG A 149 -14.28 -16.18 -2.13
C ARG A 149 -12.95 -15.54 -1.74
N MET A 150 -12.96 -14.27 -1.30
CA MET A 150 -11.77 -13.63 -0.73
C MET A 150 -11.24 -14.40 0.47
N ALA A 151 -12.13 -14.76 1.40
CA ALA A 151 -11.74 -15.53 2.59
C ALA A 151 -11.18 -16.90 2.25
N GLU A 152 -11.79 -17.63 1.30
CA GLU A 152 -11.29 -18.91 0.81
C GLU A 152 -9.87 -18.79 0.25
N LEU A 153 -9.62 -17.83 -0.66
CA LEU A 153 -8.30 -17.62 -1.26
C LEU A 153 -7.23 -17.28 -0.21
N ILE A 154 -7.59 -16.42 0.76
CA ILE A 154 -6.68 -16.07 1.86
C ILE A 154 -6.37 -17.30 2.71
N LEU A 155 -7.37 -18.07 3.12
CA LEU A 155 -7.19 -19.27 3.94
C LEU A 155 -6.41 -20.35 3.18
N GLN A 156 -6.68 -20.54 1.88
CA GLN A 156 -5.90 -21.46 1.03
C GLN A 156 -4.42 -21.04 0.97
N GLY A 157 -4.15 -19.74 0.81
CA GLY A 157 -2.79 -19.22 0.86
C GLY A 157 -2.15 -19.46 2.23
N MET A 158 -2.84 -19.11 3.32
CA MET A 158 -2.32 -19.30 4.69
C MET A 158 -2.03 -20.73 5.03
N ASN A 159 -2.76 -21.71 4.50
CA ASN A 159 -2.49 -23.13 4.69
C ASN A 159 -1.20 -23.62 4.01
N ARG A 160 -0.56 -22.78 3.19
CA ARG A 160 0.75 -23.06 2.55
C ARG A 160 1.92 -22.42 3.30
N PHE A 161 1.62 -21.70 4.39
CA PHE A 161 2.63 -21.06 5.25
C PHE A 161 3.28 -22.08 6.17
#